data_703330bce662f045ea2b5ceb441acb42
#
_entry.id   703330bce662f045ea2b5ceb441acb42
#
_cell.length_a   1.000
_cell.length_b   1.000
_cell.length_c   1.000
_cell.angle_alpha   90.00
_cell.angle_beta   90.00
_cell.angle_gamma   90.00
#
_symmetry.space_group_name_H-M   'P 1'
#
loop_
_entity.id
_entity.type
_entity.pdbx_description
1 polymer ?
#
loop_
_entity_poly.entity_id
_entity_poly.type
_entity_poly.pdbx_seq_one_letter_code
_entity_poly.pdbx_strand_id
1 'polypeptide(L)'
;MKALLYGIALQWKLDIRSKTLLITCYMVPLLFFAIMGGIFTSIMPESKDTLVPAMTVMGVSMGALIGLPPSLVEINGSGMKKVYKANGIPVYFGLLTTTFSAMIHLLLMSVIIYAIAPFAFGAKLPNQSVFYFISLIIFIMISLSVGSILGLVMKKQAKVTMISQLVFLPSIMLSGIMFPIDFLRMC
;
A
#
# COMPACT_ATOMS: atom_id res chain seq x y z
N MET A 1 18.40 0.18 -19.29
CA MET A 1 17.12 0.88 -19.14
C MET A 1 15.94 0.15 -19.77
N LYS A 2 16.01 -0.26 -21.07
CA LYS A 2 14.91 -0.98 -21.74
C LYS A 2 14.48 -2.28 -21.03
N ALA A 3 15.42 -3.07 -20.51
CA ALA A 3 15.14 -4.33 -19.80
C ALA A 3 14.37 -4.10 -18.49
N LEU A 4 14.67 -3.04 -17.76
CA LEU A 4 14.00 -2.70 -16.50
C LEU A 4 12.56 -2.23 -16.74
N LEU A 5 12.34 -1.37 -17.74
CA LEU A 5 11.00 -0.94 -18.14
C LEU A 5 10.14 -2.11 -18.60
N TYR A 6 10.72 -3.01 -19.40
CA TYR A 6 10.03 -4.23 -19.82
C TYR A 6 9.69 -5.14 -18.63
N GLY A 7 10.63 -5.28 -17.68
CA GLY A 7 10.42 -6.05 -16.45
C GLY A 7 9.30 -5.49 -15.59
N ILE A 8 9.23 -4.16 -15.43
CA ILE A 8 8.14 -3.50 -14.68
C ILE A 8 6.79 -3.71 -15.39
N ALA A 9 6.74 -3.52 -16.72
CA ALA A 9 5.52 -3.72 -17.48
C ALA A 9 5.03 -5.18 -17.45
N LEU A 10 5.97 -6.13 -17.47
CA LEU A 10 5.65 -7.55 -17.34
C LEU A 10 5.13 -7.87 -15.93
N GLN A 11 5.81 -7.36 -14.89
CA GLN A 11 5.39 -7.55 -13.50
C GLN A 11 3.99 -6.98 -13.30
N TRP A 12 3.70 -5.77 -13.78
CA TRP A 12 2.36 -5.20 -13.69
C TRP A 12 1.30 -6.07 -14.37
N LYS A 13 1.57 -6.61 -15.56
CA LYS A 13 0.65 -7.55 -16.21
C LYS A 13 0.38 -8.80 -15.38
N LEU A 14 1.40 -9.32 -14.70
CA LEU A 14 1.26 -10.47 -13.80
C LEU A 14 0.45 -10.09 -12.55
N ASP A 15 0.71 -8.92 -11.99
CA ASP A 15 0.03 -8.40 -10.81
C ASP A 15 -1.47 -8.19 -11.06
N ILE A 16 -1.86 -7.62 -12.20
CA ILE A 16 -3.27 -7.47 -12.60
C ILE A 16 -3.97 -8.84 -12.78
N ARG A 17 -3.24 -9.87 -13.17
CA ARG A 17 -3.79 -11.22 -13.29
C ARG A 17 -3.85 -11.99 -11.95
N SER A 18 -3.12 -11.52 -10.96
CA SER A 18 -3.10 -12.11 -9.63
C SER A 18 -4.34 -11.69 -8.83
N LYS A 19 -5.30 -12.62 -8.66
CA LYS A 19 -6.51 -12.38 -7.85
C LYS A 19 -6.17 -11.96 -6.41
N THR A 20 -5.16 -12.57 -5.82
CA THR A 20 -4.71 -12.25 -4.45
C THR A 20 -4.23 -10.82 -4.33
N LEU A 21 -3.44 -10.34 -5.29
CA LEU A 21 -2.92 -8.99 -5.29
C LEU A 21 -4.02 -7.96 -5.51
N LEU A 22 -4.94 -8.21 -6.44
CA LEU A 22 -6.10 -7.34 -6.67
C LEU A 22 -6.97 -7.22 -5.42
N ILE A 23 -7.22 -8.32 -4.74
CA ILE A 23 -8.00 -8.31 -3.49
C ILE A 23 -7.27 -7.49 -2.43
N THR A 24 -5.98 -7.75 -2.19
CA THR A 24 -5.22 -7.11 -1.11
C THR A 24 -4.93 -5.63 -1.38
N CYS A 25 -4.61 -5.24 -2.63
CA CYS A 25 -4.23 -3.87 -2.97
C CYS A 25 -5.41 -2.97 -3.33
N TYR A 26 -6.55 -3.53 -3.72
CA TYR A 26 -7.72 -2.74 -4.14
C TYR A 26 -8.98 -3.07 -3.35
N MET A 27 -9.43 -4.34 -3.38
CA MET A 27 -10.72 -4.68 -2.76
C MET A 27 -10.75 -4.37 -1.28
N VAL A 28 -9.75 -4.81 -0.53
CA VAL A 28 -9.73 -4.63 0.93
C VAL A 28 -9.58 -3.16 1.32
N PRO A 29 -8.62 -2.36 0.80
CA PRO A 29 -8.53 -0.94 1.10
C PRO A 29 -9.77 -0.14 0.69
N LEU A 30 -10.35 -0.42 -0.49
CA LEU A 30 -11.55 0.27 -0.95
C LEU A 30 -12.80 -0.11 -0.14
N LEU A 31 -12.92 -1.35 0.30
CA LEU A 31 -13.98 -1.79 1.18
C LEU A 31 -13.86 -1.12 2.55
N PHE A 32 -12.64 -1.03 3.09
CA PHE A 32 -12.36 -0.26 4.30
C PHE A 32 -12.72 1.21 4.14
N PHE A 33 -12.33 1.82 3.02
CA PHE A 33 -12.70 3.20 2.67
C PHE A 33 -14.22 3.39 2.62
N ALA A 34 -14.96 2.45 2.01
CA ALA A 34 -16.40 2.53 1.92
C ALA A 34 -17.09 2.43 3.31
N ILE A 35 -16.66 1.47 4.13
CA ILE A 35 -17.24 1.26 5.47
C ILE A 35 -16.85 2.43 6.40
N MET A 36 -15.57 2.73 6.53
CA MET A 36 -15.08 3.78 7.45
C MET A 36 -15.49 5.17 6.99
N GLY A 37 -15.49 5.42 5.67
CA GLY A 37 -16.00 6.67 5.11
C GLY A 37 -17.46 6.89 5.46
N GLY A 38 -18.31 5.87 5.33
CA GLY A 38 -19.71 5.93 5.74
C GLY A 38 -19.88 6.17 7.25
N ILE A 39 -19.15 5.46 8.09
CA ILE A 39 -19.21 5.60 9.56
C ILE A 39 -18.75 6.99 9.99
N PHE A 40 -17.55 7.40 9.57
CA PHE A 40 -16.99 8.68 10.01
C PHE A 40 -17.80 9.88 9.55
N THR A 41 -18.26 9.89 8.30
CA THR A 41 -19.07 11.02 7.80
C THR A 41 -20.45 11.10 8.42
N SER A 42 -20.99 9.99 8.94
CA SER A 42 -22.29 9.94 9.64
C SER A 42 -22.18 10.36 11.11
N ILE A 43 -21.10 9.94 11.81
CA ILE A 43 -20.92 10.18 13.24
C ILE A 43 -20.21 11.51 13.49
N MET A 44 -19.22 11.86 12.66
CA MET A 44 -18.37 13.04 12.78
C MET A 44 -18.33 13.81 11.46
N PRO A 45 -19.28 14.73 11.22
CA PRO A 45 -19.30 15.51 9.97
C PRO A 45 -18.02 16.30 9.67
N GLU A 46 -17.26 16.69 10.70
CA GLU A 46 -15.96 17.35 10.59
C GLU A 46 -14.88 16.46 9.98
N SER A 47 -15.02 15.14 10.06
CA SER A 47 -14.07 14.18 9.48
C SER A 47 -14.00 14.23 7.95
N LYS A 48 -14.96 14.90 7.29
CA LYS A 48 -14.98 15.08 5.83
C LYS A 48 -13.75 15.81 5.31
N ASP A 49 -13.12 16.64 6.13
CA ASP A 49 -11.94 17.43 5.76
C ASP A 49 -10.66 16.58 5.76
N THR A 50 -10.62 15.53 6.55
CA THR A 50 -9.46 14.64 6.73
C THR A 50 -9.66 13.24 6.13
N LEU A 51 -10.85 12.92 5.63
CA LEU A 51 -11.20 11.58 5.15
C LEU A 51 -10.29 11.10 4.02
N VAL A 52 -10.04 11.95 3.02
CA VAL A 52 -9.22 11.58 1.86
C VAL A 52 -7.79 11.23 2.27
N PRO A 53 -7.04 12.10 2.98
CA PRO A 53 -5.68 11.77 3.40
C PRO A 53 -5.64 10.58 4.37
N ALA A 54 -6.57 10.48 5.32
CA ALA A 54 -6.61 9.40 6.29
C ALA A 54 -6.80 8.03 5.62
N MET A 55 -7.78 7.90 4.75
CA MET A 55 -8.07 6.65 4.05
C MET A 55 -6.97 6.28 3.04
N THR A 56 -6.36 7.28 2.40
CA THR A 56 -5.24 7.05 1.50
C THR A 56 -4.01 6.53 2.26
N VAL A 57 -3.64 7.15 3.38
CA VAL A 57 -2.53 6.69 4.23
C VAL A 57 -2.77 5.28 4.72
N MET A 58 -3.99 4.98 5.17
CA MET A 58 -4.37 3.63 5.61
C MET A 58 -4.24 2.61 4.48
N GLY A 59 -4.79 2.89 3.31
CA GLY A 59 -4.74 1.99 2.16
C GLY A 59 -3.32 1.76 1.64
N VAL A 60 -2.49 2.81 1.57
CA VAL A 60 -1.07 2.72 1.19
C VAL A 60 -0.29 1.88 2.20
N SER A 61 -0.47 2.14 3.50
CA SER A 61 0.19 1.36 4.56
C SER A 61 -0.19 -0.12 4.49
N MET A 62 -1.46 -0.41 4.24
CA MET A 62 -1.96 -1.78 4.09
C MET A 62 -1.33 -2.48 2.88
N GLY A 63 -1.34 -1.84 1.72
CA GLY A 63 -0.75 -2.40 0.51
C GLY A 63 0.77 -2.58 0.61
N ALA A 64 1.48 -1.61 1.21
CA ALA A 64 2.93 -1.65 1.34
C ALA A 64 3.41 -2.63 2.42
N LEU A 65 2.74 -2.69 3.59
CA LEU A 65 3.19 -3.51 4.72
C LEU A 65 2.60 -4.92 4.71
N ILE A 66 1.38 -5.10 4.22
CA ILE A 66 0.72 -6.41 4.19
C ILE A 66 0.77 -7.04 2.79
N GLY A 67 0.62 -6.25 1.73
CA GLY A 67 0.55 -6.74 0.36
C GLY A 67 1.91 -7.10 -0.25
N LEU A 68 2.91 -6.20 -0.15
CA LEU A 68 4.21 -6.37 -0.78
C LEU A 68 5.09 -7.47 -0.16
N PRO A 69 5.27 -7.58 1.18
CA PRO A 69 6.24 -8.49 1.77
C PRO A 69 6.04 -9.97 1.43
N PRO A 70 4.80 -10.53 1.43
CA PRO A 70 4.57 -11.91 1.02
C PRO A 70 5.00 -12.20 -0.41
N SER A 71 4.75 -11.27 -1.35
CA SER A 71 5.15 -11.41 -2.75
C SER A 71 6.68 -11.45 -2.90
N LEU A 72 7.41 -10.65 -2.13
CA LEU A 72 8.87 -10.66 -2.11
C LEU A 72 9.44 -11.95 -1.51
N VAL A 73 8.82 -12.50 -0.47
CA VAL A 73 9.21 -13.80 0.10
C VAL A 73 9.02 -14.91 -0.94
N GLU A 74 7.93 -14.88 -1.70
CA GLU A 74 7.64 -15.85 -2.75
C GLU A 74 8.70 -15.78 -3.87
N ILE A 75 9.01 -14.60 -4.38
CA ILE A 75 10.05 -14.40 -5.40
C ILE A 75 11.42 -14.86 -4.89
N ASN A 76 11.74 -14.57 -3.62
CA ASN A 76 13.01 -14.97 -3.02
C ASN A 76 13.09 -16.47 -2.71
N GLY A 77 11.97 -17.11 -2.37
CA GLY A 77 11.88 -18.52 -1.99
C GLY A 77 11.69 -19.46 -3.18
N SER A 78 11.00 -19.02 -4.24
CA SER A 78 10.87 -19.76 -5.48
C SER A 78 12.22 -19.81 -6.19
N GLY A 79 12.52 -20.84 -6.95
CA GLY A 79 13.79 -20.98 -7.70
C GLY A 79 14.16 -19.80 -8.62
N MET A 80 13.41 -18.71 -8.61
CA MET A 80 13.61 -17.47 -9.39
C MET A 80 15.01 -16.87 -9.23
N LYS A 81 15.57 -16.89 -8.03
CA LYS A 81 16.97 -16.48 -7.81
C LYS A 81 17.97 -17.31 -8.62
N LYS A 82 17.73 -18.62 -8.76
CA LYS A 82 18.57 -19.51 -9.56
C LYS A 82 18.43 -19.18 -11.04
N VAL A 83 17.19 -18.94 -11.50
CA VAL A 83 16.89 -18.55 -12.88
C VAL A 83 17.54 -17.20 -13.22
N TYR A 84 17.46 -16.20 -12.36
CA TYR A 84 18.12 -14.91 -12.55
C TYR A 84 19.64 -15.07 -12.66
N LYS A 85 20.28 -15.80 -11.74
CA LYS A 85 21.72 -16.07 -11.79
C LYS A 85 22.14 -16.82 -13.06
N ALA A 86 21.38 -17.84 -13.46
CA ALA A 86 21.67 -18.62 -14.66
C ALA A 86 21.60 -17.79 -15.94
N ASN A 87 20.76 -16.76 -15.98
CA ASN A 87 20.58 -15.86 -17.12
C ASN A 87 21.37 -14.54 -16.98
N GLY A 88 22.29 -14.42 -16.03
CA GLY A 88 23.09 -13.20 -15.83
C GLY A 88 22.27 -11.99 -15.36
N ILE A 89 21.04 -12.20 -14.85
CA ILE A 89 20.16 -11.12 -14.37
C ILE A 89 20.50 -10.85 -12.89
N PRO A 90 20.72 -9.58 -12.51
CA PRO A 90 20.96 -9.23 -11.10
C PRO A 90 19.81 -9.65 -10.20
N VAL A 91 20.11 -10.22 -9.03
CA VAL A 91 19.09 -10.75 -8.09
C VAL A 91 18.15 -9.64 -7.56
N TYR A 92 18.65 -8.40 -7.49
CA TYR A 92 17.82 -7.24 -7.09
C TYR A 92 16.80 -6.80 -8.16
N PHE A 93 16.90 -7.34 -9.37
CA PHE A 93 15.96 -6.99 -10.46
C PHE A 93 14.52 -7.33 -10.09
N GLY A 94 14.28 -8.52 -9.51
CA GLY A 94 12.95 -8.91 -9.02
C GLY A 94 12.42 -7.98 -7.94
N LEU A 95 13.27 -7.55 -7.01
CA LEU A 95 12.91 -6.58 -5.98
C LEU A 95 12.46 -5.24 -6.61
N LEU A 96 13.28 -4.71 -7.52
CA LEU A 96 12.99 -3.42 -8.15
C LEU A 96 11.68 -3.48 -8.96
N THR A 97 11.51 -4.49 -9.81
CA THR A 97 10.31 -4.62 -10.65
C THR A 97 9.04 -4.76 -9.81
N THR A 98 9.07 -5.57 -8.76
CA THR A 98 7.91 -5.76 -7.85
C THR A 98 7.61 -4.49 -7.05
N THR A 99 8.62 -3.81 -6.51
CA THR A 99 8.43 -2.57 -5.74
C THR A 99 7.89 -1.44 -6.63
N PHE A 100 8.41 -1.27 -7.85
CA PHE A 100 7.88 -0.27 -8.79
C PHE A 100 6.46 -0.60 -9.26
N SER A 101 6.15 -1.88 -9.49
CA SER A 101 4.78 -2.30 -9.81
C SER A 101 3.83 -1.99 -8.65
N ALA A 102 4.22 -2.33 -7.42
CA ALA A 102 3.44 -2.02 -6.22
C ALA A 102 3.22 -0.50 -6.05
N MET A 103 4.24 0.33 -6.32
CA MET A 103 4.11 1.78 -6.29
C MET A 103 3.02 2.28 -7.24
N ILE A 104 2.98 1.77 -8.47
CA ILE A 104 1.96 2.13 -9.45
C ILE A 104 0.56 1.72 -8.97
N HIS A 105 0.41 0.49 -8.44
CA HIS A 105 -0.87 0.02 -7.91
C HIS A 105 -1.36 0.87 -6.73
N LEU A 106 -0.47 1.25 -5.80
CA LEU A 106 -0.83 2.09 -4.65
C LEU A 106 -1.19 3.51 -5.08
N LEU A 107 -0.50 4.07 -6.07
CA LEU A 107 -0.87 5.36 -6.67
C LEU A 107 -2.25 5.31 -7.31
N LEU A 108 -2.53 4.28 -8.11
CA LEU A 108 -3.85 4.10 -8.74
C LEU A 108 -4.96 3.97 -7.71
N MET A 109 -4.76 3.16 -6.67
CA MET A 109 -5.72 3.02 -5.57
C MET A 109 -5.97 4.36 -4.87
N SER A 110 -4.91 5.14 -4.62
CA SER A 110 -5.02 6.46 -3.99
C SER A 110 -5.76 7.46 -4.87
N VAL A 111 -5.55 7.43 -6.19
CA VAL A 111 -6.29 8.25 -7.16
C VAL A 111 -7.78 7.86 -7.18
N ILE A 112 -8.10 6.58 -7.07
CA ILE A 112 -9.49 6.09 -6.98
C ILE A 112 -10.17 6.65 -5.74
N ILE A 113 -9.53 6.56 -4.56
CA ILE A 113 -10.05 7.13 -3.32
C ILE A 113 -10.24 8.65 -3.46
N TYR A 114 -9.23 9.36 -3.98
CA TYR A 114 -9.28 10.80 -4.20
C TYR A 114 -10.45 11.21 -5.10
N ALA A 115 -10.71 10.46 -6.17
CA ALA A 115 -11.80 10.74 -7.10
C ALA A 115 -13.18 10.41 -6.54
N ILE A 116 -13.32 9.28 -5.82
CA ILE A 116 -14.62 8.78 -5.34
C ILE A 116 -15.08 9.48 -4.06
N ALA A 117 -14.16 9.87 -3.16
CA ALA A 117 -14.48 10.41 -1.84
C ALA A 117 -15.43 11.63 -1.87
N PRO A 118 -15.28 12.64 -2.74
CA PRO A 118 -16.21 13.75 -2.82
C PRO A 118 -17.63 13.33 -3.23
N PHE A 119 -17.73 12.42 -4.19
CA PHE A 119 -19.03 11.96 -4.72
C PHE A 119 -19.75 11.02 -3.76
N ALA A 120 -19.02 10.11 -3.11
CA ALA A 120 -19.62 9.11 -2.22
C ALA A 120 -19.95 9.66 -0.83
N PHE A 121 -19.10 10.53 -0.28
CA PHE A 121 -19.16 10.97 1.12
C PHE A 121 -19.22 12.49 1.29
N GLY A 122 -19.20 13.27 0.20
CA GLY A 122 -19.10 14.73 0.28
C GLY A 122 -17.80 15.18 0.97
N ALA A 123 -16.73 14.39 0.86
CA ALA A 123 -15.44 14.72 1.46
C ALA A 123 -14.81 15.93 0.76
N LYS A 124 -14.16 16.79 1.53
CA LYS A 124 -13.44 17.91 0.96
C LYS A 124 -12.09 17.43 0.42
N LEU A 125 -11.76 17.89 -0.79
CA LEU A 125 -10.45 17.64 -1.37
C LEU A 125 -9.41 18.55 -0.72
N PRO A 126 -8.15 18.11 -0.59
CA PRO A 126 -7.06 18.94 -0.14
C PRO A 126 -6.92 20.21 -1.02
N ASN A 127 -6.84 21.38 -0.39
CA ASN A 127 -6.74 22.67 -1.10
C ASN A 127 -5.55 22.76 -2.05
N GLN A 128 -4.47 22.05 -1.72
CA GLN A 128 -3.23 21.98 -2.51
C GLN A 128 -2.99 20.57 -3.02
N SER A 129 -3.74 20.15 -4.05
CA SER A 129 -3.68 18.80 -4.62
C SER A 129 -2.26 18.41 -5.05
N VAL A 130 -1.46 19.34 -5.59
CA VAL A 130 -0.09 19.04 -6.02
C VAL A 130 0.80 18.62 -4.85
N PHE A 131 0.78 19.38 -3.75
CA PHE A 131 1.54 19.06 -2.55
C PHE A 131 1.05 17.74 -1.90
N TYR A 132 -0.25 17.50 -1.96
CA TYR A 132 -0.82 16.22 -1.51
C TYR A 132 -0.23 15.03 -2.28
N PHE A 133 -0.21 15.06 -3.61
CA PHE A 133 0.34 13.97 -4.41
C PHE A 133 1.85 13.81 -4.26
N ILE A 134 2.61 14.91 -4.10
CA ILE A 134 4.05 14.83 -3.82
C ILE A 134 4.29 14.14 -2.48
N SER A 135 3.60 14.56 -1.43
CA SER A 135 3.70 13.95 -0.10
C SER A 135 3.28 12.47 -0.12
N LEU A 136 2.24 12.14 -0.89
CA LEU A 136 1.76 10.79 -1.09
C LEU A 136 2.82 9.90 -1.75
N ILE A 137 3.49 10.37 -2.80
CA ILE A 137 4.55 9.62 -3.47
C ILE A 137 5.70 9.33 -2.50
N ILE A 138 6.13 10.34 -1.73
CA ILE A 138 7.17 10.17 -0.72
C ILE A 138 6.73 9.14 0.34
N PHE A 139 5.51 9.23 0.82
CA PHE A 139 4.95 8.30 1.79
C PHE A 139 4.89 6.86 1.25
N ILE A 140 4.45 6.69 -0.01
CA ILE A 140 4.44 5.38 -0.68
C ILE A 140 5.87 4.81 -0.75
N MET A 141 6.85 5.61 -1.16
CA MET A 141 8.25 5.15 -1.26
C MET A 141 8.80 4.69 0.09
N ILE A 142 8.57 5.46 1.15
CA ILE A 142 9.00 5.10 2.52
C ILE A 142 8.31 3.80 2.97
N SER A 143 6.99 3.71 2.81
CA SER A 143 6.21 2.55 3.21
C SER A 143 6.62 1.28 2.45
N LEU A 144 6.86 1.38 1.14
CA LEU A 144 7.36 0.28 0.31
C LEU A 144 8.78 -0.13 0.71
N SER A 145 9.62 0.81 1.12
CA SER A 145 10.98 0.49 1.61
C SER A 145 10.91 -0.35 2.88
N VAL A 146 10.06 0.03 3.84
CA VAL A 146 9.83 -0.76 5.06
C VAL A 146 9.26 -2.14 4.73
N GLY A 147 8.23 -2.23 3.87
CA GLY A 147 7.67 -3.49 3.41
C GLY A 147 8.69 -4.37 2.70
N SER A 148 9.56 -3.77 1.88
CA SER A 148 10.64 -4.49 1.19
C SER A 148 11.64 -5.10 2.16
N ILE A 149 12.04 -4.37 3.21
CA ILE A 149 12.93 -4.89 4.26
C ILE A 149 12.29 -6.11 4.94
N LEU A 150 11.01 -6.03 5.33
CA LEU A 150 10.29 -7.15 5.92
C LEU A 150 10.27 -8.38 5.00
N GLY A 151 9.96 -8.17 3.71
CA GLY A 151 9.93 -9.23 2.71
C GLY A 151 11.29 -9.87 2.40
N LEU A 152 12.38 -9.10 2.50
CA LEU A 152 13.74 -9.61 2.25
C LEU A 152 14.33 -10.37 3.43
N VAL A 153 14.03 -9.94 4.65
CA VAL A 153 14.57 -10.55 5.88
C VAL A 153 13.88 -11.88 6.18
N MET A 154 12.60 -12.01 5.84
CA MET A 154 11.82 -13.20 6.17
C MET A 154 11.93 -14.27 5.08
N LYS A 155 11.97 -15.55 5.52
CA LYS A 155 12.05 -16.71 4.62
C LYS A 155 10.72 -17.46 4.45
N LYS A 156 9.75 -17.21 5.33
CA LYS A 156 8.46 -17.92 5.35
C LYS A 156 7.33 -16.91 5.22
N GLN A 157 6.42 -17.13 4.27
CA GLN A 157 5.29 -16.26 3.96
C GLN A 157 4.38 -16.03 5.18
N ALA A 158 4.08 -17.10 5.93
CA ALA A 158 3.26 -17.00 7.15
C ALA A 158 3.90 -16.09 8.22
N LYS A 159 5.23 -16.17 8.40
CA LYS A 159 5.93 -15.34 9.38
C LYS A 159 5.96 -13.86 8.96
N VAL A 160 6.19 -13.58 7.67
CA VAL A 160 6.20 -12.19 7.21
C VAL A 160 4.83 -11.57 7.33
N THR A 161 3.76 -12.28 7.01
CA THR A 161 2.38 -11.78 7.16
C THR A 161 2.07 -11.43 8.61
N MET A 162 2.44 -12.30 9.56
CA MET A 162 2.22 -12.07 10.99
C MET A 162 2.98 -10.83 11.49
N ILE A 163 4.27 -10.69 11.13
CA ILE A 163 5.09 -9.55 11.55
C ILE A 163 4.58 -8.26 10.87
N SER A 164 4.21 -8.31 9.60
CA SER A 164 3.61 -7.18 8.89
C SER A 164 2.34 -6.68 9.57
N GLN A 165 1.48 -7.57 10.03
CA GLN A 165 0.28 -7.21 10.78
C GLN A 165 0.62 -6.62 12.15
N LEU A 166 1.63 -7.15 12.87
CA LEU A 166 2.10 -6.61 14.13
C LEU A 166 2.70 -5.21 14.00
N VAL A 167 3.26 -4.87 12.85
CA VAL A 167 3.75 -3.51 12.57
C VAL A 167 2.62 -2.61 12.12
N PHE A 168 1.75 -3.09 11.23
CA PHE A 168 0.67 -2.31 10.64
C PHE A 168 -0.38 -1.88 11.67
N LEU A 169 -0.92 -2.82 12.48
CA LEU A 169 -2.02 -2.54 13.40
C LEU A 169 -1.68 -1.45 14.44
N PRO A 170 -0.55 -1.53 15.19
CA PRO A 170 -0.21 -0.46 16.11
C PRO A 170 0.08 0.86 15.41
N SER A 171 0.71 0.83 14.22
CA SER A 171 1.00 2.05 13.47
C SER A 171 -0.27 2.80 13.09
N ILE A 172 -1.32 2.12 12.62
CA ILE A 172 -2.59 2.73 12.27
C ILE A 172 -3.38 3.17 13.51
N MET A 173 -3.38 2.36 14.57
CA MET A 173 -4.09 2.72 15.81
C MET A 173 -3.50 3.94 16.50
N LEU A 174 -2.16 4.07 16.51
CA LEU A 174 -1.46 5.19 17.14
C LEU A 174 -1.34 6.43 16.24
N SER A 175 -1.64 6.31 14.95
CA SER A 175 -1.53 7.43 14.00
C SER A 175 -2.63 8.49 14.13
N GLY A 176 -3.65 8.25 14.94
CA GLY A 176 -4.83 9.13 15.04
C GLY A 176 -5.79 9.03 13.86
N ILE A 177 -5.55 8.12 12.89
CA ILE A 177 -6.42 7.92 11.72
C ILE A 177 -7.73 7.24 12.12
N MET A 178 -7.66 6.24 13.02
CA MET A 178 -8.85 5.50 13.49
C MET A 178 -9.50 6.13 14.73
N PHE A 179 -8.71 6.76 15.59
CA PHE A 179 -9.19 7.37 16.81
C PHE A 179 -8.81 8.86 16.85
N PRO A 180 -9.75 9.76 17.18
CA PRO A 180 -9.43 11.17 17.41
C PRO A 180 -8.33 11.31 18.47
N ILE A 181 -7.41 12.25 18.22
CA ILE A 181 -6.24 12.49 19.08
C ILE A 181 -6.65 12.78 20.53
N ASP A 182 -7.84 13.31 20.76
CA ASP A 182 -8.37 13.60 22.09
C ASP A 182 -8.55 12.34 22.93
N PHE A 183 -8.88 11.20 22.34
CA PHE A 183 -8.94 9.91 23.05
C PHE A 183 -7.57 9.37 23.43
N LEU A 184 -6.52 9.66 22.63
CA LEU A 184 -5.15 9.22 22.91
C LEU A 184 -4.47 10.06 24.01
N ARG A 185 -4.98 11.27 24.28
CA ARG A 185 -4.47 12.14 25.38
C ARG A 185 -5.00 11.76 26.76
N MET A 186 -6.04 10.94 26.83
CA MET A 186 -6.64 10.51 28.11
C MET A 186 -6.06 9.19 28.67
N CYS A 187 -5.17 8.52 27.94
CA CYS A 187 -4.37 7.39 28.39
C CYS A 187 -2.95 7.80 28.71
#